data_266bf1007eda2ba4b88fa534c826d70e
#
_entry.id   266bf1007eda2ba4b88fa534c826d70e
#
_cell.length_a   1.000
_cell.length_b   1.000
_cell.length_c   1.000
_cell.angle_alpha   90.00
_cell.angle_beta   90.00
_cell.angle_gamma   90.00
#
_symmetry.space_group_name_H-M   'P 1'
#
loop_
_entity.id
_entity.type
_entity.pdbx_description
1 polymer ?
#
loop_
_entity_poly.entity_id
_entity_poly.type
_entity_poly.pdbx_seq_one_letter_code
_entity_poly.pdbx_strand_id
1 'polypeptide(L)'
;EKPVLGVLPYVKLEIEEEDSLGIKNFNVKKDGKINISVIKLKHISNFTDINALDQYSDLNIKYVTKASELGDEDMIIIPGSKNTIEDMKDLSDKGISEKITRAAKQGTVIFGICGGFQILGTKITDPYNIESNIEEIPGIGLLDIETVMSREKTTTQYTDKLSGTEGILAGGDGLEISGNEIHQGL
;
A
#
# COMPACT_ATOMS: atom_id res chain seq x y z
N GLU A 1 15.73 26.99 -36.40
CA GLU A 1 16.44 26.68 -35.16
C GLU A 1 15.67 27.25 -33.98
N LYS A 2 15.52 26.47 -32.89
CA LYS A 2 14.89 26.95 -31.65
C LYS A 2 15.97 27.47 -30.73
N PRO A 3 15.77 28.61 -30.04
CA PRO A 3 16.77 29.13 -29.14
C PRO A 3 16.92 28.22 -27.90
N VAL A 4 18.14 27.95 -27.46
CA VAL A 4 18.45 27.32 -26.18
C VAL A 4 18.41 28.41 -25.12
N LEU A 5 17.42 28.34 -24.20
CA LEU A 5 17.20 29.36 -23.19
C LEU A 5 18.08 29.18 -21.93
N GLY A 6 18.64 27.99 -21.77
CA GLY A 6 19.51 27.67 -20.65
C GLY A 6 19.93 26.20 -20.64
N VAL A 7 20.92 25.88 -19.85
CA VAL A 7 21.42 24.52 -19.60
C VAL A 7 21.39 24.29 -18.11
N LEU A 8 20.62 23.29 -17.67
CA LEU A 8 20.65 22.81 -16.29
C LEU A 8 21.72 21.73 -16.15
N PRO A 9 22.68 21.88 -15.24
CA PRO A 9 23.62 20.81 -14.96
C PRO A 9 22.89 19.61 -14.33
N TYR A 10 23.41 18.41 -14.57
CA TYR A 10 22.90 17.24 -13.86
C TYR A 10 23.20 17.38 -12.37
N VAL A 11 22.17 17.50 -11.56
CA VAL A 11 22.27 17.51 -10.10
C VAL A 11 21.56 16.26 -9.60
N LYS A 12 22.27 15.45 -8.79
CA LYS A 12 21.66 14.31 -8.13
C LYS A 12 20.79 14.85 -7.00
N LEU A 13 19.50 14.99 -7.29
CA LEU A 13 18.48 15.35 -6.29
C LEU A 13 17.84 14.05 -5.79
N GLU A 14 17.62 13.96 -4.50
CA GLU A 14 16.74 12.94 -3.91
C GLU A 14 15.31 13.46 -4.05
N ILE A 15 14.80 13.38 -5.28
CA ILE A 15 13.39 13.66 -5.59
C ILE A 15 12.65 12.36 -5.46
N GLU A 16 11.54 12.36 -4.74
CA GLU A 16 10.63 11.23 -4.68
C GLU A 16 10.12 10.92 -6.10
N GLU A 17 10.35 9.69 -6.55
CA GLU A 17 9.89 9.24 -7.87
C GLU A 17 8.43 8.80 -7.76
N GLU A 18 7.58 9.33 -8.61
CA GLU A 18 6.14 9.04 -8.62
C GLU A 18 5.82 7.71 -9.31
N ASP A 19 6.76 7.18 -10.08
CA ASP A 19 6.58 5.94 -10.84
C ASP A 19 7.30 4.73 -10.21
N SER A 20 6.67 3.56 -10.34
CA SER A 20 7.14 2.26 -9.81
C SER A 20 8.53 1.81 -10.25
N LEU A 21 9.18 2.51 -11.17
CA LEU A 21 10.55 2.26 -11.62
C LEU A 21 11.60 2.61 -10.56
N GLY A 22 11.25 3.44 -9.58
CA GLY A 22 12.12 3.88 -8.49
C GLY A 22 12.19 2.95 -7.29
N ILE A 23 11.53 1.79 -7.32
CA ILE A 23 11.62 0.82 -6.21
C ILE A 23 13.08 0.34 -6.12
N LYS A 24 13.85 1.03 -5.29
CA LYS A 24 15.18 0.59 -4.91
C LYS A 24 15.06 -0.80 -4.29
N ASN A 25 15.99 -1.69 -4.63
CA ASN A 25 16.16 -2.90 -3.84
C ASN A 25 16.57 -2.45 -2.43
N PHE A 26 15.60 -2.42 -1.51
CA PHE A 26 15.90 -2.22 -0.11
C PHE A 26 16.88 -3.32 0.29
N ASN A 27 18.09 -2.92 0.67
CA ASN A 27 19.03 -3.84 1.27
C ASN A 27 18.42 -4.27 2.61
N VAL A 28 18.01 -5.52 2.70
CA VAL A 28 17.58 -6.11 3.97
C VAL A 28 18.71 -5.89 4.96
N LYS A 29 18.50 -4.99 5.92
CA LYS A 29 19.46 -4.74 7.00
C LYS A 29 19.44 -6.01 7.85
N LYS A 30 20.55 -6.73 7.93
CA LYS A 30 20.65 -8.03 8.62
C LYS A 30 20.45 -7.96 10.14
N ASP A 31 20.42 -6.76 10.71
CA ASP A 31 20.39 -6.52 12.16
C ASP A 31 19.06 -5.90 12.65
N GLY A 32 18.07 -5.73 11.78
CA GLY A 32 16.75 -5.23 12.17
C GLY A 32 15.99 -6.25 13.03
N LYS A 33 15.26 -5.76 14.03
CA LYS A 33 14.50 -6.59 14.98
C LYS A 33 13.08 -6.86 14.50
N ILE A 34 12.57 -6.04 13.58
CA ILE A 34 11.20 -6.10 13.07
C ILE A 34 11.26 -6.35 11.57
N ASN A 35 10.61 -7.41 11.12
CA ASN A 35 10.57 -7.80 9.71
C ASN A 35 9.28 -7.33 9.08
N ILE A 36 9.38 -6.48 8.07
CA ILE A 36 8.24 -5.93 7.33
C ILE A 36 8.30 -6.40 5.89
N SER A 37 7.24 -7.09 5.44
CA SER A 37 7.05 -7.45 4.05
C SER A 37 6.08 -6.48 3.39
N VAL A 38 6.53 -5.79 2.34
CA VAL A 38 5.70 -4.93 1.51
C VAL A 38 5.31 -5.70 0.26
N ILE A 39 4.02 -5.85 0.03
CA ILE A 39 3.53 -6.53 -1.17
C ILE A 39 3.80 -5.64 -2.38
N LYS A 40 4.58 -6.14 -3.33
CA LYS A 40 4.84 -5.44 -4.58
C LYS A 40 3.68 -5.67 -5.54
N LEU A 41 2.71 -4.78 -5.48
CA LEU A 41 1.58 -4.78 -6.39
C LEU A 41 2.03 -4.46 -7.83
N LYS A 42 1.28 -4.96 -8.81
CA LYS A 42 1.54 -4.71 -10.23
C LYS A 42 1.31 -3.25 -10.60
N HIS A 43 0.27 -2.65 -10.00
CA HIS A 43 -0.12 -1.27 -10.19
C HIS A 43 0.10 -0.44 -8.92
N ILE A 44 1.18 -0.72 -8.19
CA ILE A 44 1.52 0.01 -6.96
C ILE A 44 1.49 1.52 -7.17
N SER A 45 0.90 2.23 -6.22
CA SER A 45 0.94 3.70 -6.14
C SER A 45 1.57 4.13 -4.83
N ASN A 46 2.11 5.36 -4.81
CA ASN A 46 2.66 6.01 -3.62
C ASN A 46 3.64 5.09 -2.85
N PHE A 47 4.50 4.37 -3.58
CA PHE A 47 5.52 3.50 -2.96
C PHE A 47 6.48 4.30 -2.05
N THR A 48 6.53 5.61 -2.21
CA THR A 48 7.30 6.54 -1.36
C THR A 48 6.81 6.57 0.08
N ASP A 49 5.56 6.16 0.36
CA ASP A 49 5.03 6.04 1.72
C ASP A 49 5.89 5.09 2.58
N ILE A 50 6.50 4.08 1.93
CA ILE A 50 7.37 3.12 2.60
C ILE A 50 8.75 3.72 2.92
N ASN A 51 9.18 4.76 2.18
CA ASN A 51 10.47 5.41 2.40
C ASN A 51 10.58 6.02 3.82
N ALA A 52 9.46 6.42 4.40
CA ALA A 52 9.43 6.93 5.77
C ALA A 52 9.93 5.90 6.80
N LEU A 53 9.77 4.61 6.50
CA LEU A 53 10.23 3.52 7.36
C LEU A 53 11.73 3.23 7.23
N ASP A 54 12.34 3.63 6.11
CA ASP A 54 13.75 3.31 5.78
C ASP A 54 14.76 4.00 6.70
N GLN A 55 14.35 5.10 7.34
CA GLN A 55 15.17 5.83 8.30
C GLN A 55 15.41 5.08 9.62
N TYR A 56 14.61 4.05 9.90
CA TYR A 56 14.70 3.29 11.14
C TYR A 56 15.62 2.08 10.98
N SER A 57 16.69 2.02 11.77
CA SER A 57 17.69 0.94 11.71
C SER A 57 17.16 -0.41 12.20
N ASP A 58 16.11 -0.39 13.02
CA ASP A 58 15.53 -1.58 13.63
C ASP A 58 14.57 -2.32 12.70
N LEU A 59 14.24 -1.75 11.53
CA LEU A 59 13.34 -2.33 10.56
C LEU A 59 14.10 -3.04 9.44
N ASN A 60 13.69 -4.27 9.15
CA ASN A 60 14.06 -5.00 7.94
C ASN A 60 12.88 -4.96 6.97
N ILE A 61 13.03 -4.23 5.87
CA ILE A 61 11.96 -4.07 4.88
C ILE A 61 12.34 -4.85 3.64
N LYS A 62 11.42 -5.71 3.15
CA LYS A 62 11.57 -6.40 1.87
C LYS A 62 10.30 -6.26 1.03
N TYR A 63 10.47 -6.16 -0.29
CA TYR A 63 9.34 -6.26 -1.22
C TYR A 63 9.12 -7.72 -1.61
N VAL A 64 7.85 -8.13 -1.62
CA VAL A 64 7.41 -9.50 -1.89
C VAL A 64 6.60 -9.54 -3.18
N THR A 65 6.94 -10.48 -4.05
CA THR A 65 6.26 -10.70 -5.34
C THR A 65 5.65 -12.09 -5.46
N LYS A 66 6.01 -13.01 -4.55
CA LYS A 66 5.59 -14.42 -4.57
C LYS A 66 5.18 -14.88 -3.17
N ALA A 67 4.19 -15.75 -3.10
CA ALA A 67 3.73 -16.34 -1.85
C ALA A 67 4.84 -17.07 -1.06
N SER A 68 5.84 -17.64 -1.75
CA SER A 68 6.97 -18.34 -1.11
C SER A 68 7.95 -17.42 -0.39
N GLU A 69 7.88 -16.11 -0.61
CA GLU A 69 8.73 -15.10 0.04
C GLU A 69 8.14 -14.63 1.38
N LEU A 70 6.88 -15.00 1.67
CA LEU A 70 6.20 -14.73 2.94
C LEU A 70 6.44 -15.88 3.93
N GLY A 71 6.78 -15.56 5.19
CA GLY A 71 7.06 -16.56 6.23
C GLY A 71 7.11 -16.01 7.65
N ASP A 72 8.12 -15.23 7.99
CA ASP A 72 8.44 -14.82 9.36
C ASP A 72 8.32 -13.29 9.56
N GLU A 73 7.25 -12.71 9.02
CA GLU A 73 7.01 -11.27 9.13
C GLU A 73 6.30 -10.91 10.43
N ASP A 74 6.75 -9.80 11.05
CA ASP A 74 6.02 -9.13 12.13
C ASP A 74 4.87 -8.29 11.55
N MET A 75 5.06 -7.74 10.32
CA MET A 75 4.05 -6.95 9.63
C MET A 75 4.09 -7.21 8.11
N ILE A 76 2.91 -7.22 7.51
CA ILE A 76 2.72 -7.20 6.06
C ILE A 76 2.00 -5.91 5.68
N ILE A 77 2.59 -5.14 4.75
CA ILE A 77 1.99 -3.92 4.21
C ILE A 77 1.49 -4.20 2.79
N ILE A 78 0.22 -3.88 2.54
CA ILE A 78 -0.36 -3.83 1.21
C ILE A 78 -0.45 -2.35 0.83
N PRO A 79 0.37 -1.87 -0.10
CA PRO A 79 0.43 -0.45 -0.46
C PRO A 79 -0.78 -0.02 -1.29
N GLY A 80 -0.82 1.26 -1.63
CA GLY A 80 -1.79 1.81 -2.56
C GLY A 80 -1.71 1.16 -3.95
N SER A 81 -2.82 1.15 -4.66
CA SER A 81 -2.94 0.61 -6.01
C SER A 81 -3.59 1.63 -6.95
N LYS A 82 -3.15 1.64 -8.21
CA LYS A 82 -3.80 2.39 -9.32
C LYS A 82 -4.86 1.52 -10.03
N ASN A 83 -4.93 0.23 -9.71
CA ASN A 83 -5.94 -0.70 -10.20
C ASN A 83 -6.14 -1.81 -9.17
N THR A 84 -7.01 -1.55 -8.22
CA THR A 84 -7.23 -2.38 -7.04
C THR A 84 -7.76 -3.76 -7.40
N ILE A 85 -8.63 -3.84 -8.40
CA ILE A 85 -9.26 -5.10 -8.85
C ILE A 85 -8.24 -6.02 -9.52
N GLU A 86 -7.44 -5.49 -10.45
CA GLU A 86 -6.41 -6.27 -11.14
C GLU A 86 -5.31 -6.72 -10.17
N ASP A 87 -4.95 -5.88 -9.21
CA ASP A 87 -3.98 -6.23 -8.18
C ASP A 87 -4.54 -7.29 -7.24
N MET A 88 -5.80 -7.19 -6.79
CA MET A 88 -6.43 -8.24 -5.99
C MET A 88 -6.47 -9.58 -6.72
N LYS A 89 -6.81 -9.55 -8.03
CA LYS A 89 -6.77 -10.74 -8.88
C LYS A 89 -5.37 -11.35 -8.94
N ASP A 90 -4.34 -10.52 -9.17
CA ASP A 90 -2.94 -10.97 -9.24
C ASP A 90 -2.48 -11.60 -7.90
N LEU A 91 -2.88 -11.02 -6.76
CA LEU A 91 -2.60 -11.57 -5.43
C LEU A 91 -3.23 -12.94 -5.24
N SER A 92 -4.47 -13.11 -5.69
CA SER A 92 -5.21 -14.37 -5.62
C SER A 92 -4.57 -15.43 -6.53
N ASP A 93 -4.31 -15.10 -7.80
CA ASP A 93 -3.71 -15.99 -8.78
C ASP A 93 -2.31 -16.50 -8.34
N LYS A 94 -1.57 -15.70 -7.58
CA LYS A 94 -0.25 -16.03 -7.02
C LYS A 94 -0.28 -16.72 -5.66
N GLY A 95 -1.47 -16.91 -5.05
CA GLY A 95 -1.63 -17.46 -3.71
C GLY A 95 -1.07 -16.58 -2.59
N ILE A 96 -0.88 -15.28 -2.87
CA ILE A 96 -0.40 -14.31 -1.87
C ILE A 96 -1.52 -13.97 -0.89
N SER A 97 -2.77 -13.83 -1.36
CA SER A 97 -3.94 -13.53 -0.53
C SER A 97 -4.17 -14.60 0.55
N GLU A 98 -4.03 -15.88 0.23
CA GLU A 98 -4.15 -16.99 1.19
C GLU A 98 -3.01 -16.97 2.23
N LYS A 99 -1.80 -16.58 1.79
CA LYS A 99 -0.67 -16.44 2.72
C LYS A 99 -0.88 -15.28 3.69
N ILE A 100 -1.37 -14.14 3.21
CA ILE A 100 -1.71 -12.99 4.06
C ILE A 100 -2.79 -13.37 5.08
N THR A 101 -3.87 -14.04 4.63
CA THR A 101 -4.93 -14.53 5.52
C THR A 101 -4.38 -15.47 6.60
N ARG A 102 -3.45 -16.35 6.23
CA ARG A 102 -2.82 -17.28 7.19
C ARG A 102 -1.93 -16.53 8.18
N ALA A 103 -1.12 -15.58 7.72
CA ALA A 103 -0.27 -14.76 8.56
C ALA A 103 -1.10 -13.96 9.58
N ALA A 104 -2.20 -13.34 9.14
CA ALA A 104 -3.13 -12.62 10.02
C ALA A 104 -3.68 -13.51 11.14
N LYS A 105 -4.07 -14.76 10.82
CA LYS A 105 -4.55 -15.74 11.81
C LYS A 105 -3.46 -16.16 12.80
N GLN A 106 -2.20 -16.00 12.46
CA GLN A 106 -1.05 -16.28 13.31
C GLN A 106 -0.60 -15.08 14.15
N GLY A 107 -1.26 -13.92 13.96
CA GLY A 107 -0.99 -12.72 14.73
C GLY A 107 -0.06 -11.71 14.03
N THR A 108 0.35 -11.97 12.77
CA THR A 108 1.08 -10.99 11.97
C THR A 108 0.20 -9.77 11.72
N VAL A 109 0.74 -8.58 11.93
CA VAL A 109 0.03 -7.32 11.68
C VAL A 109 -0.13 -7.13 10.17
N ILE A 110 -1.37 -6.89 9.71
CA ILE A 110 -1.65 -6.58 8.31
C ILE A 110 -2.08 -5.12 8.20
N PHE A 111 -1.39 -4.36 7.35
CA PHE A 111 -1.63 -2.94 7.17
C PHE A 111 -1.91 -2.62 5.70
N GLY A 112 -3.09 -2.09 5.39
CA GLY A 112 -3.49 -1.69 4.05
C GLY A 112 -3.52 -0.17 3.89
N ILE A 113 -2.98 0.35 2.79
CA ILE A 113 -2.96 1.77 2.47
C ILE A 113 -3.82 1.99 1.22
N CYS A 114 -4.82 2.88 1.27
CA CYS A 114 -5.68 3.25 0.14
C CYS A 114 -6.25 1.99 -0.57
N GLY A 115 -5.85 1.69 -1.81
CA GLY A 115 -6.24 0.47 -2.52
C GLY A 115 -5.89 -0.81 -1.74
N GLY A 116 -4.78 -0.82 -1.01
CA GLY A 116 -4.43 -1.93 -0.12
C GLY A 116 -5.42 -2.12 1.03
N PHE A 117 -5.98 -1.04 1.57
CA PHE A 117 -7.06 -1.11 2.56
C PHE A 117 -8.34 -1.70 1.95
N GLN A 118 -8.71 -1.27 0.72
CA GLN A 118 -9.85 -1.82 -0.01
C GLN A 118 -9.70 -3.33 -0.29
N ILE A 119 -8.50 -3.77 -0.64
CA ILE A 119 -8.15 -5.20 -0.85
C ILE A 119 -8.39 -6.04 0.42
N LEU A 120 -8.22 -5.47 1.61
CA LEU A 120 -8.46 -6.17 2.86
C LEU A 120 -9.94 -6.42 3.15
N GLY A 121 -10.85 -5.74 2.46
CA GLY A 121 -12.29 -5.90 2.58
C GLY A 121 -12.80 -7.27 2.12
N THR A 122 -14.11 -7.46 2.22
CA THR A 122 -14.79 -8.68 1.79
C THR A 122 -15.00 -8.73 0.28
N LYS A 123 -15.23 -7.56 -0.34
CA LYS A 123 -15.58 -7.45 -1.75
C LYS A 123 -15.22 -6.09 -2.35
N ILE A 124 -14.86 -6.09 -3.62
CA ILE A 124 -14.65 -4.89 -4.44
C ILE A 124 -15.52 -5.01 -5.68
N THR A 125 -16.34 -3.99 -5.96
CA THR A 125 -17.27 -3.94 -7.08
C THR A 125 -16.97 -2.73 -7.95
N ASP A 126 -16.91 -2.93 -9.27
CA ASP A 126 -16.70 -1.87 -10.27
C ASP A 126 -17.82 -1.86 -11.32
N PRO A 127 -19.03 -1.41 -10.96
CA PRO A 127 -20.21 -1.47 -11.82
C PRO A 127 -20.10 -0.56 -13.05
N TYR A 128 -19.08 0.28 -13.10
CA TYR A 128 -18.88 1.25 -14.18
C TYR A 128 -17.62 0.99 -15.02
N ASN A 129 -16.90 -0.12 -14.74
CA ASN A 129 -15.63 -0.45 -15.39
C ASN A 129 -14.61 0.71 -15.33
N ILE A 130 -14.44 1.27 -14.13
CA ILE A 130 -13.55 2.41 -13.90
C ILE A 130 -12.09 1.95 -13.91
N GLU A 131 -11.80 0.86 -13.22
CA GLU A 131 -10.46 0.30 -13.12
C GLU A 131 -10.27 -0.90 -14.03
N SER A 132 -11.30 -1.76 -14.19
CA SER A 132 -11.16 -3.00 -14.96
C SER A 132 -12.48 -3.44 -15.61
N ASN A 133 -12.40 -4.50 -16.42
CA ASN A 133 -13.58 -5.16 -16.97
C ASN A 133 -14.17 -6.23 -16.02
N ILE A 134 -13.66 -6.35 -14.81
CA ILE A 134 -14.15 -7.25 -13.78
C ILE A 134 -15.14 -6.48 -12.93
N GLU A 135 -16.42 -6.85 -13.02
CA GLU A 135 -17.50 -6.17 -12.30
C GLU A 135 -17.40 -6.34 -10.79
N GLU A 136 -16.98 -7.51 -10.33
CA GLU A 136 -16.87 -7.84 -8.90
C GLU A 136 -15.75 -8.82 -8.64
N ILE A 137 -15.02 -8.63 -7.54
CA ILE A 137 -14.01 -9.58 -7.06
C ILE A 137 -14.07 -9.68 -5.53
N PRO A 138 -13.92 -10.90 -4.95
CA PRO A 138 -13.72 -11.04 -3.51
C PRO A 138 -12.43 -10.36 -3.07
N GLY A 139 -12.46 -9.64 -1.96
CA GLY A 139 -11.26 -9.17 -1.27
C GLY A 139 -10.63 -10.27 -0.41
N ILE A 140 -9.64 -9.92 0.40
CA ILE A 140 -8.98 -10.86 1.34
C ILE A 140 -9.90 -11.26 2.48
N GLY A 141 -10.89 -10.41 2.85
CA GLY A 141 -11.88 -10.68 3.89
C GLY A 141 -11.35 -10.57 5.31
N LEU A 142 -10.36 -9.72 5.57
CA LEU A 142 -9.85 -9.42 6.90
C LEU A 142 -10.59 -8.25 7.56
N LEU A 143 -11.25 -7.41 6.78
CA LEU A 143 -12.08 -6.32 7.22
C LEU A 143 -13.52 -6.53 6.75
N ASP A 144 -14.50 -6.25 7.60
CA ASP A 144 -15.94 -6.34 7.27
C ASP A 144 -16.39 -5.05 6.55
N ILE A 145 -15.79 -4.81 5.39
CA ILE A 145 -16.10 -3.68 4.50
C ILE A 145 -16.26 -4.16 3.07
N GLU A 146 -17.11 -3.48 2.31
CA GLU A 146 -17.21 -3.62 0.86
C GLU A 146 -16.81 -2.29 0.20
N THR A 147 -16.18 -2.37 -0.96
CA THR A 147 -15.81 -1.19 -1.75
C THR A 147 -16.60 -1.19 -3.05
N VAL A 148 -17.26 -0.09 -3.37
CA VAL A 148 -17.92 0.13 -4.67
C VAL A 148 -17.20 1.26 -5.39
N MET A 149 -16.59 0.97 -6.54
CA MET A 149 -15.90 1.99 -7.34
C MET A 149 -16.89 3.02 -7.88
N SER A 150 -16.59 4.30 -7.66
CA SER A 150 -17.41 5.43 -8.05
C SER A 150 -16.80 6.18 -9.23
N ARG A 151 -17.64 6.76 -10.09
CA ARG A 151 -17.17 7.68 -11.15
C ARG A 151 -16.60 8.98 -10.61
N GLU A 152 -17.00 9.35 -9.41
CA GLU A 152 -16.52 10.54 -8.73
C GLU A 152 -15.32 10.18 -7.86
N LYS A 153 -14.26 10.96 -8.01
CA LYS A 153 -13.07 10.84 -7.18
C LYS A 153 -13.20 11.78 -5.98
N THR A 154 -13.11 11.24 -4.78
CA THR A 154 -13.00 12.05 -3.57
C THR A 154 -11.61 12.65 -3.50
N THR A 155 -11.54 13.96 -3.34
CA THR A 155 -10.28 14.69 -3.11
C THR A 155 -10.55 15.75 -2.07
N THR A 156 -10.13 15.52 -0.83
CA THR A 156 -10.41 16.39 0.30
C THR A 156 -9.17 16.52 1.17
N GLN A 157 -8.91 17.72 1.67
CA GLN A 157 -7.92 17.92 2.72
C GLN A 157 -8.59 17.65 4.07
N TYR A 158 -8.01 16.78 4.85
CA TYR A 158 -8.57 16.29 6.10
C TYR A 158 -7.62 16.58 7.26
N THR A 159 -8.20 17.01 8.38
CA THR A 159 -7.47 17.17 9.64
C THR A 159 -8.36 16.71 10.78
N ASP A 160 -7.90 15.75 11.56
CA ASP A 160 -8.62 15.23 12.71
C ASP A 160 -7.65 14.66 13.75
N LYS A 161 -8.20 14.13 14.83
CA LYS A 161 -7.44 13.47 15.89
C LYS A 161 -7.70 11.97 15.88
N LEU A 162 -6.63 11.20 16.05
CA LEU A 162 -6.77 9.76 16.26
C LEU A 162 -7.60 9.47 17.51
N SER A 163 -8.48 8.50 17.43
CA SER A 163 -9.31 8.04 18.54
C SER A 163 -9.51 6.52 18.48
N GLY A 164 -9.66 5.89 19.65
CA GLY A 164 -9.88 4.45 19.76
C GLY A 164 -8.67 3.64 19.27
N THR A 165 -7.47 4.14 19.47
CA THR A 165 -6.26 3.49 18.98
C THR A 165 -5.91 2.26 19.81
N GLU A 166 -5.78 1.12 19.11
CA GLU A 166 -5.44 -0.18 19.69
C GLU A 166 -4.28 -0.84 18.91
N GLY A 167 -3.77 -1.97 19.40
CA GLY A 167 -2.72 -2.73 18.74
C GLY A 167 -1.46 -1.90 18.52
N ILE A 168 -0.97 -1.85 17.28
CA ILE A 168 0.24 -1.09 16.91
C ILE A 168 0.07 0.43 17.00
N LEU A 169 -1.17 0.92 17.03
CA LEU A 169 -1.48 2.34 17.18
C LEU A 169 -1.77 2.73 18.64
N ALA A 170 -1.67 1.79 19.57
CA ALA A 170 -1.93 2.06 20.99
C ALA A 170 -1.08 3.23 21.51
N GLY A 171 -1.72 4.17 22.19
CA GLY A 171 -1.08 5.41 22.67
C GLY A 171 -1.11 6.57 21.67
N GLY A 172 -1.71 6.37 20.49
CA GLY A 172 -1.89 7.43 19.50
C GLY A 172 -3.12 8.33 19.73
N ASP A 173 -3.97 8.01 20.71
CA ASP A 173 -5.18 8.79 20.96
C ASP A 173 -4.89 10.27 21.21
N GLY A 174 -5.62 11.12 20.48
CA GLY A 174 -5.50 12.57 20.55
C GLY A 174 -4.39 13.16 19.69
N LEU A 175 -3.57 12.34 19.01
CA LEU A 175 -2.63 12.85 18.01
C LEU A 175 -3.39 13.48 16.85
N GLU A 176 -3.05 14.71 16.50
CA GLU A 176 -3.58 15.39 15.33
C GLU A 176 -2.91 14.82 14.07
N ILE A 177 -3.74 14.42 13.13
CA ILE A 177 -3.33 13.96 11.80
C ILE A 177 -3.90 14.90 10.75
N SER A 178 -3.11 15.22 9.74
CA SER A 178 -3.57 15.95 8.57
C SER A 178 -3.06 15.28 7.30
N GLY A 179 -3.87 15.29 6.26
CA GLY A 179 -3.51 14.66 4.99
C GLY A 179 -4.53 14.96 3.90
N ASN A 180 -4.31 14.36 2.75
CA ASN A 180 -5.24 14.40 1.64
C ASN A 180 -5.97 13.05 1.56
N GLU A 181 -7.28 13.09 1.59
CA GLU A 181 -8.13 11.95 1.27
C GLU A 181 -8.33 11.91 -0.24
N ILE A 182 -7.81 10.87 -0.89
CA ILE A 182 -7.84 10.71 -2.35
C ILE A 182 -8.18 9.27 -2.69
N HIS A 183 -9.42 9.01 -3.08
CA HIS A 183 -9.87 7.67 -3.48
C HIS A 183 -11.06 7.71 -4.44
N GLN A 184 -11.35 6.58 -5.09
CA GLN A 184 -12.47 6.37 -6.01
C GLN A 184 -13.49 5.35 -5.51
N GLY A 185 -13.30 4.71 -4.37
CA GLY A 185 -14.23 3.76 -3.77
C GLY A 185 -15.05 4.40 -2.66
N LEU A 186 -16.28 3.93 -2.47
CA LEU A 186 -17.21 4.24 -1.39
C LEU A 186 -17.44 2.98 -0.55
#